data_07c54d18fa8741bbcd4f2e3283a9a54f
#
_entry.id   07c54d18fa8741bbcd4f2e3283a9a54f
#
_cell.length_a   1.000
_cell.length_b   1.000
_cell.length_c   1.000
_cell.angle_alpha   90.00
_cell.angle_beta   90.00
_cell.angle_gamma   90.00
#
_symmetry.space_group_name_H-M   'P 1'
#
loop_
_entity.id
_entity.type
_entity.pdbx_description
1 polymer ?
#
loop_
_entity_poly.entity_id
_entity_poly.type
_entity_poly.pdbx_seq_one_letter_code
_entity_poly.pdbx_strand_id
1 'polypeptide(L)'
;MLITTTMTFFVVRYAWKYAWSLAILATGFFFIVDFAFLSANIVKVVDGGWFPLLIGALMYTLMMTWKQGRKLMGERLRSEAIDLPSFLESVFLSPPMRVDGTAVFLVADQGLTPNAMLHNLKHNKVLHERNLFVTVRHHEVPWMPDAERCEVEALGHDCWQVTLHFGFKDEPDVPLALERLRASGCVVEDMDTSYFLSRDIVIPTLGGGMADWREKLFAGMHRNAAAAADFLRLPTNRVVELGAKVEI
;
A
#
# COMPACT_ATOMS: atom_id res chain seq x y z
N MET A 1 -17.16 8.95 24.32
CA MET A 1 -17.48 10.33 24.71
C MET A 1 -16.28 11.00 25.37
N LEU A 2 -15.71 10.56 26.49
CA LEU A 2 -14.56 11.21 27.15
C LEU A 2 -13.35 11.50 26.22
N ILE A 3 -12.95 10.55 25.39
CA ILE A 3 -11.87 10.74 24.39
C ILE A 3 -12.24 11.84 23.40
N THR A 4 -13.48 11.84 22.90
CA THR A 4 -13.96 12.85 21.95
C THR A 4 -13.95 14.24 22.57
N THR A 5 -14.43 14.37 23.80
CA THR A 5 -14.43 15.65 24.54
C THR A 5 -13.00 16.15 24.80
N THR A 6 -12.08 15.23 25.14
CA THR A 6 -10.66 15.56 25.30
C THR A 6 -10.05 16.03 23.97
N MET A 7 -10.31 15.33 22.87
CA MET A 7 -9.82 15.74 21.54
C MET A 7 -10.43 17.07 21.09
N THR A 8 -11.70 17.31 21.36
CA THR A 8 -12.37 18.60 21.10
C THR A 8 -11.68 19.76 21.83
N PHE A 9 -11.25 19.54 23.08
CA PHE A 9 -10.46 20.54 23.81
C PHE A 9 -9.17 20.90 23.05
N PHE A 10 -8.42 19.90 22.56
CA PHE A 10 -7.21 20.15 21.78
C PHE A 10 -7.49 20.86 20.46
N VAL A 11 -8.57 20.53 19.77
CA VAL A 11 -8.98 21.21 18.52
C VAL A 11 -9.31 22.67 18.81
N VAL A 12 -10.14 22.94 19.82
CA VAL A 12 -10.53 24.31 20.20
C VAL A 12 -9.31 25.14 20.59
N ARG A 13 -8.37 24.55 21.33
CA ARG A 13 -7.19 25.26 21.84
C ARG A 13 -6.12 25.45 20.75
N TYR A 14 -5.79 24.42 19.98
CA TYR A 14 -4.63 24.45 19.08
C TYR A 14 -5.00 24.72 17.61
N ALA A 15 -6.10 24.14 17.11
CA ALA A 15 -6.51 24.39 15.73
C ALA A 15 -7.26 25.73 15.61
N TRP A 16 -8.21 26.00 16.50
CA TRP A 16 -9.00 27.24 16.49
C TRP A 16 -8.37 28.39 17.28
N LYS A 17 -7.27 28.12 18.03
CA LYS A 17 -6.49 29.10 18.78
C LYS A 17 -7.28 29.93 19.80
N TYR A 18 -8.37 29.42 20.33
CA TYR A 18 -9.13 30.11 21.39
C TYR A 18 -8.36 30.16 22.73
N ALA A 19 -8.71 31.13 23.59
CA ALA A 19 -8.12 31.27 24.93
C ALA A 19 -8.35 30.01 25.77
N TRP A 20 -7.41 29.68 26.66
CA TRP A 20 -7.51 28.54 27.59
C TRP A 20 -8.80 28.52 28.40
N SER A 21 -9.20 29.70 28.92
CA SER A 21 -10.43 29.86 29.73
C SER A 21 -11.67 29.47 28.93
N LEU A 22 -11.75 29.88 27.66
CA LEU A 22 -12.88 29.55 26.77
C LEU A 22 -12.88 28.06 26.39
N ALA A 23 -11.72 27.50 26.12
CA ALA A 23 -11.61 26.08 25.79
C ALA A 23 -12.03 25.21 27.01
N ILE A 24 -11.58 25.54 28.22
CA ILE A 24 -11.97 24.84 29.43
C ILE A 24 -13.46 25.04 29.75
N LEU A 25 -14.01 26.25 29.60
CA LEU A 25 -15.42 26.50 29.82
C LEU A 25 -16.31 25.72 28.85
N ALA A 26 -15.93 25.69 27.56
CA ALA A 26 -16.70 25.02 26.53
C ALA A 26 -16.69 23.48 26.64
N THR A 27 -15.55 22.90 27.08
CA THR A 27 -15.41 21.44 27.14
C THR A 27 -15.45 20.87 28.54
N GLY A 28 -15.16 21.69 29.58
CA GLY A 28 -15.05 21.22 30.95
C GLY A 28 -16.34 20.65 31.53
N PHE A 29 -17.48 21.28 31.24
CA PHE A 29 -18.79 20.75 31.65
C PHE A 29 -19.05 19.37 31.05
N PHE A 30 -18.85 19.20 29.75
CA PHE A 30 -19.00 17.90 29.06
C PHE A 30 -18.01 16.87 29.58
N PHE A 31 -16.79 17.31 29.93
CA PHE A 31 -15.79 16.39 30.49
C PHE A 31 -16.23 15.86 31.89
N ILE A 32 -16.82 16.68 32.72
CA ILE A 32 -17.35 16.25 34.05
C ILE A 32 -18.48 15.24 33.85
N VAL A 33 -19.41 15.52 32.92
CA VAL A 33 -20.53 14.62 32.63
C VAL A 33 -20.02 13.29 32.06
N ASP A 34 -19.12 13.34 31.09
CA ASP A 34 -18.53 12.16 30.49
C ASP A 34 -17.73 11.31 31.49
N PHE A 35 -17.03 11.97 32.42
CA PHE A 35 -16.30 11.31 33.48
C PHE A 35 -17.24 10.61 34.47
N ALA A 36 -18.35 11.24 34.83
CA ALA A 36 -19.38 10.63 35.68
C ALA A 36 -19.98 9.38 35.01
N PHE A 37 -20.29 9.45 33.72
CA PHE A 37 -20.75 8.29 32.94
C PHE A 37 -19.69 7.19 32.86
N LEU A 38 -18.44 7.55 32.65
CA LEU A 38 -17.33 6.57 32.62
C LEU A 38 -17.24 5.86 33.97
N SER A 39 -17.26 6.61 35.08
CA SER A 39 -17.18 6.08 36.45
C SER A 39 -18.32 5.10 36.72
N ALA A 40 -19.54 5.46 36.32
CA ALA A 40 -20.72 4.60 36.50
C ALA A 40 -20.63 3.30 35.63
N ASN A 41 -19.98 3.37 34.48
CA ASN A 41 -19.80 2.20 33.59
C ASN A 41 -18.63 1.31 34.00
N ILE A 42 -17.57 1.86 34.64
CA ILE A 42 -16.44 1.05 35.13
C ILE A 42 -16.89 -0.01 36.10
N VAL A 43 -17.84 0.29 36.98
CA VAL A 43 -18.40 -0.68 37.95
C VAL A 43 -19.03 -1.88 37.21
N LYS A 44 -19.65 -1.65 36.07
CA LYS A 44 -20.30 -2.72 35.25
C LYS A 44 -19.31 -3.62 34.50
N VAL A 45 -18.03 -3.29 34.51
CA VAL A 45 -17.00 -4.11 33.83
C VAL A 45 -17.00 -5.54 34.41
N VAL A 46 -17.13 -5.65 35.74
CA VAL A 46 -17.17 -6.97 36.42
C VAL A 46 -18.46 -7.74 36.10
N ASP A 47 -19.57 -7.04 35.91
CA ASP A 47 -20.91 -7.62 35.68
C ASP A 47 -21.16 -8.00 34.20
N GLY A 48 -20.13 -7.95 33.33
CA GLY A 48 -20.22 -8.34 31.91
C GLY A 48 -19.59 -7.36 30.93
N GLY A 49 -19.20 -6.15 31.36
CA GLY A 49 -18.52 -5.16 30.52
C GLY A 49 -17.08 -5.56 30.11
N TRP A 50 -16.53 -6.62 30.71
CA TRP A 50 -15.22 -7.18 30.34
C TRP A 50 -15.23 -7.82 28.94
N PHE A 51 -16.37 -8.35 28.48
CA PHE A 51 -16.47 -9.05 27.19
C PHE A 51 -16.19 -8.12 25.99
N PRO A 52 -16.82 -6.93 25.85
CA PRO A 52 -16.45 -5.98 24.81
C PRO A 52 -14.98 -5.53 24.89
N LEU A 53 -14.43 -5.40 26.10
CA LEU A 53 -13.01 -5.03 26.28
C LEU A 53 -12.07 -6.12 25.79
N LEU A 54 -12.41 -7.39 26.04
CA LEU A 54 -11.65 -8.54 25.53
C LEU A 54 -11.66 -8.58 24.00
N ILE A 55 -12.83 -8.40 23.37
CA ILE A 55 -12.94 -8.31 21.91
C ILE A 55 -12.13 -7.11 21.38
N GLY A 56 -12.24 -5.95 22.04
CA GLY A 56 -11.45 -4.76 21.69
C GLY A 56 -9.95 -5.01 21.76
N ALA A 57 -9.47 -5.66 22.81
CA ALA A 57 -8.06 -6.02 22.99
C ALA A 57 -7.59 -7.01 21.91
N LEU A 58 -8.43 -8.01 21.54
CA LEU A 58 -8.14 -8.94 20.46
C LEU A 58 -8.02 -8.20 19.12
N MET A 59 -9.00 -7.38 18.77
CA MET A 59 -8.98 -6.60 17.53
C MET A 59 -7.80 -5.64 17.48
N TYR A 60 -7.51 -4.95 18.59
CA TYR A 60 -6.34 -4.07 18.69
C TYR A 60 -5.04 -4.84 18.44
N THR A 61 -4.90 -6.04 19.01
CA THR A 61 -3.73 -6.89 18.80
C THR A 61 -3.56 -7.31 17.33
N LEU A 62 -4.66 -7.69 16.66
CA LEU A 62 -4.67 -8.01 15.23
C LEU A 62 -4.25 -6.80 14.40
N MET A 63 -4.85 -5.63 14.65
CA MET A 63 -4.53 -4.40 13.92
C MET A 63 -3.09 -3.95 14.12
N MET A 64 -2.58 -3.99 15.36
CA MET A 64 -1.19 -3.64 15.67
C MET A 64 -0.20 -4.65 15.07
N THR A 65 -0.55 -5.93 15.04
CA THR A 65 0.26 -6.96 14.38
C THR A 65 0.33 -6.73 12.88
N TRP A 66 -0.81 -6.45 12.25
CA TRP A 66 -0.87 -6.09 10.83
C TRP A 66 -0.04 -4.85 10.50
N LYS A 67 -0.24 -3.77 11.25
CA LYS A 67 0.49 -2.50 11.06
C LYS A 67 2.01 -2.69 11.18
N GLN A 68 2.46 -3.38 12.21
CA GLN A 68 3.88 -3.62 12.44
C GLN A 68 4.48 -4.57 11.41
N GLY A 69 3.76 -5.65 11.05
CA GLY A 69 4.19 -6.59 10.01
C GLY A 69 4.33 -5.93 8.64
N ARG A 70 3.35 -5.10 8.25
CA ARG A 70 3.44 -4.31 7.00
C ARG A 70 4.61 -3.34 7.00
N LYS A 71 4.91 -2.72 8.14
CA LYS A 71 6.06 -1.83 8.28
C LYS A 71 7.38 -2.58 8.10
N LEU A 72 7.58 -3.67 8.83
CA LEU A 72 8.81 -4.49 8.74
C LEU A 72 9.01 -5.06 7.34
N MET A 73 7.95 -5.60 6.72
CA MET A 73 7.99 -6.07 5.35
C MET A 73 8.38 -4.96 4.36
N GLY A 74 7.80 -3.77 4.49
CA GLY A 74 8.13 -2.63 3.63
C GLY A 74 9.58 -2.15 3.82
N GLU A 75 10.07 -2.11 5.06
CA GLU A 75 11.47 -1.78 5.35
C GLU A 75 12.43 -2.81 4.75
N ARG A 76 12.10 -4.10 4.83
CA ARG A 76 12.89 -5.17 4.24
C ARG A 76 12.95 -5.08 2.73
N LEU A 77 11.79 -4.95 2.08
CA LEU A 77 11.72 -4.79 0.63
C LEU A 77 12.51 -3.58 0.13
N ARG A 78 12.44 -2.45 0.86
CA ARG A 78 13.21 -1.25 0.51
C ARG A 78 14.71 -1.41 0.74
N SER A 79 15.13 -2.13 1.77
CA SER A 79 16.56 -2.35 2.04
C SER A 79 17.26 -3.22 1.00
N GLU A 80 16.49 -4.08 0.32
CA GLU A 80 16.96 -4.97 -0.74
C GLU A 80 16.68 -4.40 -2.15
N ALA A 81 15.95 -3.28 -2.23
CA ALA A 81 15.55 -2.70 -3.49
C ALA A 81 16.74 -2.04 -4.22
N ILE A 82 16.76 -2.22 -5.53
CA ILE A 82 17.73 -1.61 -6.44
C ILE A 82 17.07 -0.42 -7.12
N ASP A 83 17.77 0.70 -7.23
CA ASP A 83 17.33 1.88 -7.96
C ASP A 83 17.09 1.55 -9.44
N LEU A 84 15.91 1.85 -9.94
CA LEU A 84 15.49 1.45 -11.29
C LEU A 84 16.32 2.09 -12.41
N PRO A 85 16.58 3.42 -12.43
CA PRO A 85 17.42 4.04 -13.44
C PRO A 85 18.81 3.42 -13.51
N SER A 86 19.50 3.31 -12.38
CA SER A 86 20.85 2.74 -12.29
C SER A 86 20.88 1.26 -12.72
N PHE A 87 19.82 0.52 -12.40
CA PHE A 87 19.69 -0.87 -12.82
C PHE A 87 19.51 -0.98 -14.35
N LEU A 88 18.66 -0.15 -14.95
CA LEU A 88 18.43 -0.13 -16.39
C LEU A 88 19.72 0.22 -17.14
N GLU A 89 20.46 1.24 -16.71
CA GLU A 89 21.76 1.57 -17.30
C GLU A 89 22.70 0.36 -17.29
N SER A 90 22.77 -0.37 -16.18
CA SER A 90 23.63 -1.55 -16.06
C SER A 90 23.17 -2.70 -16.97
N VAL A 91 21.86 -2.94 -17.10
CA VAL A 91 21.30 -3.99 -17.95
C VAL A 91 21.54 -3.69 -19.42
N PHE A 92 21.44 -2.41 -19.83
CA PHE A 92 21.62 -2.03 -21.23
C PHE A 92 23.08 -1.87 -21.68
N LEU A 93 24.05 -1.99 -20.77
CA LEU A 93 25.46 -2.22 -21.15
C LEU A 93 25.65 -3.56 -21.87
N SER A 94 24.84 -4.58 -21.51
CA SER A 94 24.77 -5.88 -22.19
C SER A 94 23.31 -6.27 -22.35
N PRO A 95 22.62 -5.72 -23.38
CA PRO A 95 21.18 -5.81 -23.49
C PRO A 95 20.72 -7.27 -23.60
N PRO A 96 19.70 -7.67 -22.83
CA PRO A 96 19.10 -9.00 -22.94
C PRO A 96 18.33 -9.13 -24.25
N MET A 97 17.98 -10.36 -24.60
CA MET A 97 17.12 -10.63 -25.75
C MET A 97 15.77 -9.92 -25.55
N ARG A 98 15.31 -9.23 -26.60
CA ARG A 98 13.99 -8.61 -26.62
C ARG A 98 12.96 -9.56 -27.23
N VAL A 99 11.77 -9.59 -26.64
CA VAL A 99 10.59 -10.28 -27.17
C VAL A 99 9.52 -9.27 -27.50
N ASP A 100 8.72 -9.56 -28.51
CA ASP A 100 7.65 -8.69 -28.97
C ASP A 100 6.63 -8.40 -27.84
N GLY A 101 5.99 -7.25 -27.89
CA GLY A 101 4.92 -6.86 -26.99
C GLY A 101 5.35 -5.93 -25.83
N THR A 102 4.42 -5.73 -24.91
CA THR A 102 4.55 -4.80 -23.78
C THR A 102 4.51 -5.55 -22.46
N ALA A 103 5.51 -5.32 -21.59
CA ALA A 103 5.47 -5.75 -20.20
C ALA A 103 5.08 -4.60 -19.29
N VAL A 104 4.06 -4.79 -18.48
CA VAL A 104 3.63 -3.89 -17.42
C VAL A 104 4.04 -4.47 -16.07
N PHE A 105 5.07 -3.90 -15.45
CA PHE A 105 5.53 -4.29 -14.12
C PHE A 105 4.85 -3.43 -13.07
N LEU A 106 4.02 -4.02 -12.21
CA LEU A 106 3.39 -3.31 -11.10
C LEU A 106 4.37 -3.20 -9.93
N VAL A 107 4.59 -1.97 -9.48
CA VAL A 107 5.56 -1.61 -8.45
C VAL A 107 4.85 -0.90 -7.30
N ALA A 108 5.18 -1.27 -6.07
CA ALA A 108 4.61 -0.62 -4.90
C ALA A 108 5.16 0.80 -4.67
N ASP A 109 6.47 0.99 -4.88
CA ASP A 109 7.17 2.26 -4.70
C ASP A 109 7.83 2.69 -6.01
N GLN A 110 7.65 3.96 -6.38
CA GLN A 110 8.22 4.56 -7.58
C GLN A 110 9.75 4.58 -7.54
N GLY A 111 10.41 4.35 -8.67
CA GLY A 111 11.86 4.40 -8.81
C GLY A 111 12.60 3.14 -8.33
N LEU A 112 11.89 2.11 -7.88
CA LEU A 112 12.48 0.85 -7.47
C LEU A 112 12.33 -0.22 -8.55
N THR A 113 13.36 -1.08 -8.69
CA THR A 113 13.33 -2.19 -9.63
C THR A 113 12.36 -3.27 -9.16
N PRO A 114 11.36 -3.66 -9.98
CA PRO A 114 10.39 -4.69 -9.60
C PRO A 114 11.05 -6.05 -9.43
N ASN A 115 10.76 -6.76 -8.34
CA ASN A 115 11.23 -8.14 -8.15
C ASN A 115 10.78 -9.06 -9.30
N ALA A 116 9.58 -8.83 -9.86
CA ALA A 116 9.08 -9.57 -11.01
C ALA A 116 9.99 -9.40 -12.24
N MET A 117 10.53 -8.19 -12.48
CA MET A 117 11.51 -7.96 -13.57
C MET A 117 12.83 -8.68 -13.30
N LEU A 118 13.34 -8.62 -12.05
CA LEU A 118 14.58 -9.32 -11.68
C LEU A 118 14.45 -10.83 -11.87
N HIS A 119 13.33 -11.43 -11.47
CA HIS A 119 13.03 -12.84 -11.68
C HIS A 119 12.91 -13.18 -13.16
N ASN A 120 12.22 -12.35 -13.95
CA ASN A 120 12.09 -12.55 -15.39
C ASN A 120 13.46 -12.53 -16.08
N LEU A 121 14.30 -11.54 -15.78
CA LEU A 121 15.66 -11.45 -16.33
C LEU A 121 16.55 -12.61 -15.87
N LYS A 122 16.48 -13.02 -14.61
CA LYS A 122 17.30 -14.11 -14.09
C LYS A 122 16.96 -15.46 -14.70
N HIS A 123 15.68 -15.77 -14.85
CA HIS A 123 15.22 -17.11 -15.26
C HIS A 123 14.97 -17.21 -16.76
N ASN A 124 14.30 -16.21 -17.36
CA ASN A 124 13.95 -16.21 -18.77
C ASN A 124 14.99 -15.50 -19.64
N LYS A 125 15.81 -14.61 -19.06
CA LYS A 125 16.87 -13.84 -19.74
C LYS A 125 16.35 -12.96 -20.88
N VAL A 126 15.10 -12.52 -20.80
CA VAL A 126 14.43 -11.69 -21.81
C VAL A 126 13.81 -10.44 -21.18
N LEU A 127 13.67 -9.40 -22.01
CA LEU A 127 12.82 -8.23 -21.75
C LEU A 127 11.87 -8.06 -22.93
N HIS A 128 10.71 -7.46 -22.69
CA HIS A 128 9.82 -7.08 -23.78
C HIS A 128 10.36 -5.87 -24.52
N GLU A 129 9.88 -5.66 -25.75
CA GLU A 129 10.24 -4.47 -26.51
C GLU A 129 9.89 -3.20 -25.76
N ARG A 130 8.69 -3.17 -25.13
CA ARG A 130 8.20 -2.04 -24.32
C ARG A 130 8.03 -2.49 -22.88
N ASN A 131 8.57 -1.69 -21.93
CA ASN A 131 8.48 -2.00 -20.50
C ASN A 131 7.93 -0.80 -19.74
N LEU A 132 6.80 -0.96 -19.07
CA LEU A 132 6.17 0.05 -18.24
C LEU A 132 6.28 -0.34 -16.76
N PHE A 133 6.80 0.58 -15.95
CA PHE A 133 6.88 0.43 -14.49
C PHE A 133 5.74 1.25 -13.88
N VAL A 134 4.67 0.56 -13.49
CA VAL A 134 3.43 1.21 -13.08
C VAL A 134 3.29 1.21 -11.57
N THR A 135 3.17 2.40 -10.98
CA THR A 135 2.87 2.61 -9.57
C THR A 135 1.47 3.18 -9.42
N VAL A 136 0.67 2.62 -8.53
CA VAL A 136 -0.68 3.10 -8.22
C VAL A 136 -0.67 3.86 -6.90
N ARG A 137 -1.09 5.12 -6.92
CA ARG A 137 -1.19 5.99 -5.74
C ARG A 137 -2.63 6.39 -5.45
N HIS A 138 -3.03 6.24 -4.20
CA HIS A 138 -4.33 6.69 -3.72
C HIS A 138 -4.18 8.02 -2.97
N HIS A 139 -5.08 8.95 -3.29
CA HIS A 139 -5.14 10.28 -2.68
C HIS A 139 -6.34 10.42 -1.73
N GLU A 140 -6.23 11.37 -0.79
CA GLU A 140 -7.30 11.67 0.18
C GLU A 140 -8.46 12.49 -0.41
N VAL A 141 -8.48 12.64 -1.75
CA VAL A 141 -9.61 13.26 -2.49
C VAL A 141 -10.59 12.18 -2.95
N PRO A 142 -11.89 12.49 -3.05
CA PRO A 142 -12.89 11.48 -3.48
C PRO A 142 -12.63 10.96 -4.89
N TRP A 143 -12.38 11.85 -5.83
CA TRP A 143 -12.20 11.58 -7.25
C TRP A 143 -10.99 12.32 -7.78
N MET A 144 -10.21 11.67 -8.64
CA MET A 144 -9.06 12.29 -9.30
C MET A 144 -9.48 12.78 -10.70
N PRO A 145 -9.19 14.05 -11.07
CA PRO A 145 -9.46 14.53 -12.42
C PRO A 145 -8.69 13.71 -13.46
N ASP A 146 -9.32 13.46 -14.62
CA ASP A 146 -8.69 12.64 -15.68
C ASP A 146 -7.35 13.21 -16.17
N ALA A 147 -7.19 14.55 -16.16
CA ALA A 147 -5.96 15.22 -16.56
C ALA A 147 -4.77 14.98 -15.62
N GLU A 148 -5.04 14.69 -14.34
CA GLU A 148 -4.02 14.47 -13.30
C GLU A 148 -3.91 12.98 -12.93
N ARG A 149 -4.62 12.11 -13.64
CA ARG A 149 -4.71 10.69 -13.33
C ARG A 149 -3.46 9.90 -13.68
N CYS A 150 -2.68 10.37 -14.65
CA CYS A 150 -1.53 9.65 -15.17
C CYS A 150 -0.34 10.58 -15.35
N GLU A 151 0.79 10.21 -14.75
CA GLU A 151 2.10 10.82 -14.99
C GLU A 151 2.98 9.80 -15.70
N VAL A 152 3.67 10.22 -16.76
CA VAL A 152 4.56 9.36 -17.55
C VAL A 152 5.92 10.00 -17.66
N GLU A 153 6.94 9.25 -17.31
CA GLU A 153 8.35 9.62 -17.42
C GLU A 153 9.09 8.60 -18.28
N ALA A 154 9.79 9.06 -19.32
CA ALA A 154 10.60 8.18 -20.16
C ALA A 154 11.96 7.91 -19.49
N LEU A 155 12.31 6.65 -19.29
CA LEU A 155 13.59 6.20 -18.72
C LEU A 155 14.63 5.86 -19.81
N GLY A 156 14.25 5.95 -21.09
CA GLY A 156 15.07 5.49 -22.22
C GLY A 156 14.92 4.00 -22.50
N HIS A 157 15.48 3.54 -23.61
CA HIS A 157 15.49 2.12 -24.03
C HIS A 157 14.12 1.45 -24.08
N ASP A 158 13.08 2.17 -24.51
CA ASP A 158 11.68 1.72 -24.51
C ASP A 158 11.18 1.27 -23.13
N CYS A 159 11.62 2.01 -22.10
CA CYS A 159 11.21 1.88 -20.72
C CYS A 159 10.54 3.18 -20.24
N TRP A 160 9.39 3.06 -19.59
CA TRP A 160 8.64 4.20 -19.04
C TRP A 160 8.23 3.95 -17.59
N GLN A 161 8.33 4.98 -16.79
CA GLN A 161 7.77 5.00 -15.45
C GLN A 161 6.40 5.69 -15.53
N VAL A 162 5.37 5.00 -15.04
CA VAL A 162 3.99 5.48 -15.08
C VAL A 162 3.46 5.52 -13.66
N THR A 163 2.97 6.67 -13.23
CA THR A 163 2.27 6.79 -11.94
C THR A 163 0.80 7.05 -12.20
N LEU A 164 -0.05 6.16 -11.68
CA LEU A 164 -1.49 6.26 -11.75
C LEU A 164 -2.05 6.78 -10.43
N HIS A 165 -2.83 7.86 -10.50
CA HIS A 165 -3.42 8.55 -9.36
C HIS A 165 -4.92 8.27 -9.29
N PHE A 166 -5.39 7.77 -8.15
CA PHE A 166 -6.81 7.50 -7.89
C PHE A 166 -7.26 8.18 -6.60
N GLY A 167 -8.48 8.70 -6.58
CA GLY A 167 -9.13 9.14 -5.36
C GLY A 167 -9.67 7.93 -4.57
N PHE A 168 -10.08 8.15 -3.32
CA PHE A 168 -10.54 7.05 -2.46
C PHE A 168 -11.90 6.46 -2.88
N LYS A 169 -12.66 7.12 -3.76
CA LYS A 169 -13.89 6.61 -4.39
C LYS A 169 -13.70 6.13 -5.84
N ASP A 170 -12.50 6.37 -6.43
CA ASP A 170 -12.19 5.83 -7.74
C ASP A 170 -11.98 4.32 -7.65
N GLU A 171 -12.43 3.62 -8.67
CA GLU A 171 -12.09 2.21 -8.85
C GLU A 171 -10.78 2.11 -9.65
N PRO A 172 -9.73 1.51 -9.08
CA PRO A 172 -8.43 1.42 -9.73
C PRO A 172 -8.46 0.38 -10.86
N ASP A 173 -8.76 0.83 -12.06
CA ASP A 173 -8.69 0.03 -13.28
C ASP A 173 -7.42 0.41 -14.06
N VAL A 174 -6.37 -0.40 -13.87
CA VAL A 174 -5.07 -0.16 -14.48
C VAL A 174 -5.10 -0.33 -16.01
N PRO A 175 -5.68 -1.38 -16.59
CA PRO A 175 -5.82 -1.51 -18.04
C PRO A 175 -6.49 -0.30 -18.69
N LEU A 176 -7.63 0.13 -18.17
CA LEU A 176 -8.37 1.28 -18.68
C LEU A 176 -7.56 2.59 -18.56
N ALA A 177 -6.83 2.77 -17.47
CA ALA A 177 -5.97 3.94 -17.28
C ALA A 177 -4.81 3.95 -18.29
N LEU A 178 -4.21 2.79 -18.58
CA LEU A 178 -3.13 2.65 -19.56
C LEU A 178 -3.61 2.85 -21.01
N GLU A 179 -4.84 2.43 -21.35
CA GLU A 179 -5.42 2.72 -22.65
C GLU A 179 -5.50 4.22 -22.95
N ARG A 180 -5.82 5.03 -21.93
CA ARG A 180 -5.89 6.49 -22.06
C ARG A 180 -4.53 7.14 -22.32
N LEU A 181 -3.42 6.48 -21.97
CA LEU A 181 -2.06 6.95 -22.24
C LEU A 181 -1.66 6.86 -23.73
N ARG A 182 -2.44 6.24 -24.60
CA ARG A 182 -2.22 6.22 -26.05
C ARG A 182 -2.04 7.63 -26.64
N ALA A 183 -2.72 8.62 -26.07
CA ALA A 183 -2.61 10.01 -26.48
C ALA A 183 -1.23 10.63 -26.16
N SER A 184 -0.46 10.06 -25.21
CA SER A 184 0.86 10.55 -24.75
C SER A 184 2.05 9.87 -25.46
N GLY A 185 1.80 9.10 -26.51
CA GLY A 185 2.86 8.42 -27.27
C GLY A 185 3.30 7.05 -26.69
N CYS A 186 2.76 6.67 -25.53
CA CYS A 186 2.95 5.34 -24.96
C CYS A 186 1.87 4.40 -25.51
N VAL A 187 2.17 3.70 -26.62
CA VAL A 187 1.20 2.80 -27.25
C VAL A 187 1.18 1.50 -26.48
N VAL A 188 0.14 1.28 -25.70
CA VAL A 188 -0.15 -0.02 -25.07
C VAL A 188 -1.19 -0.73 -25.93
N GLU A 189 -0.81 -1.80 -26.59
CA GLU A 189 -1.71 -2.64 -27.39
C GLU A 189 -2.28 -3.74 -26.49
N ASP A 190 -3.59 -3.78 -26.39
CA ASP A 190 -4.29 -4.65 -25.46
C ASP A 190 -3.97 -6.14 -25.65
N MET A 191 -3.83 -6.57 -26.90
CA MET A 191 -3.59 -8.00 -27.23
C MET A 191 -2.16 -8.48 -26.90
N ASP A 192 -1.15 -7.56 -26.88
CA ASP A 192 0.27 -7.88 -26.72
C ASP A 192 0.82 -7.42 -25.36
N THR A 193 -0.06 -7.17 -24.38
CA THR A 193 0.35 -6.68 -23.06
C THR A 193 0.29 -7.78 -22.01
N SER A 194 1.40 -7.99 -21.29
CA SER A 194 1.51 -8.88 -20.14
C SER A 194 1.73 -8.08 -18.86
N TYR A 195 0.98 -8.40 -17.81
CA TYR A 195 1.08 -7.75 -16.50
C TYR A 195 1.88 -8.61 -15.54
N PHE A 196 2.97 -8.07 -15.03
CA PHE A 196 3.86 -8.77 -14.09
C PHE A 196 3.68 -8.22 -12.68
N LEU A 197 3.34 -9.10 -11.75
CA LEU A 197 3.19 -8.77 -10.33
C LEU A 197 4.17 -9.58 -9.49
N SER A 198 4.68 -8.96 -8.43
CA SER A 198 5.36 -9.68 -7.36
C SER A 198 4.34 -10.11 -6.31
N ARG A 199 4.30 -11.41 -6.00
CA ARG A 199 3.55 -11.93 -4.87
C ARG A 199 4.51 -12.21 -3.73
N ASP A 200 4.50 -11.35 -2.72
CA ASP A 200 5.38 -11.51 -1.58
C ASP A 200 4.85 -12.59 -0.63
N ILE A 201 5.67 -13.61 -0.39
CA ILE A 201 5.39 -14.70 0.54
C ILE A 201 6.17 -14.44 1.81
N VAL A 202 5.46 -14.07 2.87
CA VAL A 202 6.06 -13.76 4.16
C VAL A 202 6.49 -15.06 4.85
N ILE A 203 7.78 -15.13 5.21
CA ILE A 203 8.37 -16.21 6.00
C ILE A 203 8.74 -15.64 7.36
N PRO A 204 8.11 -16.12 8.47
CA PRO A 204 8.52 -15.73 9.81
C PRO A 204 9.92 -16.26 10.12
N THR A 205 10.78 -15.37 10.66
CA THR A 205 12.14 -15.73 11.10
C THR A 205 12.31 -15.46 12.59
N LEU A 206 13.12 -16.27 13.25
CA LEU A 206 13.41 -16.06 14.67
C LEU A 206 14.21 -14.78 14.88
N GLY A 207 13.65 -13.80 15.61
CA GLY A 207 14.32 -12.56 15.96
C GLY A 207 14.11 -11.38 14.99
N GLY A 208 13.10 -11.44 14.11
CA GLY A 208 12.84 -10.48 13.04
C GLY A 208 12.17 -9.15 13.41
N GLY A 209 12.10 -8.78 14.70
CA GLY A 209 11.55 -7.46 15.13
C GLY A 209 10.12 -7.48 15.68
N MET A 210 9.44 -8.62 15.66
CA MET A 210 8.22 -8.91 16.41
C MET A 210 8.38 -10.19 17.24
N ALA A 211 7.44 -10.40 18.20
CA ALA A 211 7.35 -11.69 18.87
C ALA A 211 6.94 -12.80 17.89
N ASP A 212 7.53 -13.99 17.97
CA ASP A 212 7.36 -15.10 17.01
C ASP A 212 5.90 -15.48 16.73
N TRP A 213 5.03 -15.44 17.75
CA TRP A 213 3.61 -15.73 17.56
C TRP A 213 2.90 -14.66 16.72
N ARG A 214 3.35 -13.39 16.82
CA ARG A 214 2.82 -12.27 16.02
C ARG A 214 3.28 -12.35 14.57
N GLU A 215 4.51 -12.78 14.33
CA GLU A 215 5.03 -12.99 12.97
C GLU A 215 4.25 -14.10 12.26
N LYS A 216 3.99 -15.21 12.95
CA LYS A 216 3.14 -16.30 12.43
C LYS A 216 1.70 -15.84 12.17
N LEU A 217 1.16 -15.02 13.07
CA LEU A 217 -0.17 -14.42 12.89
C LEU A 217 -0.20 -13.49 11.68
N PHE A 218 0.81 -12.62 11.54
CA PHE A 218 0.93 -11.72 10.39
C PHE A 218 1.06 -12.50 9.07
N ALA A 219 1.91 -13.51 9.01
CA ALA A 219 2.07 -14.36 7.83
C ALA A 219 0.75 -15.06 7.44
N GLY A 220 -0.03 -15.51 8.44
CA GLY A 220 -1.37 -16.06 8.22
C GLY A 220 -2.36 -15.04 7.67
N MET A 221 -2.40 -13.84 8.24
CA MET A 221 -3.24 -12.74 7.75
C MET A 221 -2.83 -12.29 6.34
N HIS A 222 -1.54 -12.16 6.08
CA HIS A 222 -1.00 -11.74 4.78
C HIS A 222 -1.34 -12.73 3.67
N ARG A 223 -1.26 -14.03 3.95
CA ARG A 223 -1.63 -15.09 3.00
C ARG A 223 -3.11 -15.04 2.58
N ASN A 224 -3.98 -14.60 3.50
CA ASN A 224 -5.43 -14.49 3.26
C ASN A 224 -5.86 -13.09 2.78
N ALA A 225 -4.91 -12.15 2.60
CA ALA A 225 -5.23 -10.85 2.04
C ALA A 225 -5.59 -10.96 0.56
N ALA A 226 -6.45 -10.06 0.09
CA ALA A 226 -6.88 -10.03 -1.31
C ALA A 226 -5.68 -9.86 -2.25
N ALA A 227 -5.73 -10.51 -3.41
CA ALA A 227 -4.70 -10.38 -4.43
C ALA A 227 -4.72 -8.98 -5.06
N ALA A 228 -3.54 -8.42 -5.29
CA ALA A 228 -3.41 -7.10 -5.93
C ALA A 228 -3.97 -7.10 -7.36
N ALA A 229 -3.88 -8.23 -8.06
CA ALA A 229 -4.41 -8.41 -9.41
C ALA A 229 -5.93 -8.13 -9.49
N ASP A 230 -6.69 -8.68 -8.54
CA ASP A 230 -8.15 -8.48 -8.47
C ASP A 230 -8.51 -7.03 -8.13
N PHE A 231 -7.76 -6.43 -7.19
CA PHE A 231 -7.97 -5.05 -6.77
C PHE A 231 -7.72 -4.06 -7.92
N LEU A 232 -6.73 -4.33 -8.78
CA LEU A 232 -6.33 -3.48 -9.91
C LEU A 232 -7.06 -3.84 -11.21
N ARG A 233 -8.03 -4.75 -11.16
CA ARG A 233 -8.85 -5.23 -12.30
C ARG A 233 -8.04 -5.74 -13.48
N LEU A 234 -6.93 -6.42 -13.21
CA LEU A 234 -6.09 -6.95 -14.26
C LEU A 234 -6.76 -8.15 -14.98
N PRO A 235 -6.61 -8.29 -16.30
CA PRO A 235 -7.16 -9.41 -17.05
C PRO A 235 -6.45 -10.70 -16.66
N THR A 236 -7.17 -11.67 -16.10
CA THR A 236 -6.63 -12.91 -15.51
C THR A 236 -5.80 -13.76 -16.47
N ASN A 237 -6.08 -13.69 -17.76
CA ASN A 237 -5.35 -14.42 -18.81
C ASN A 237 -4.03 -13.78 -19.25
N ARG A 238 -3.69 -12.58 -18.72
CA ARG A 238 -2.49 -11.81 -19.05
C ARG A 238 -1.63 -11.45 -17.85
N VAL A 239 -1.96 -12.01 -16.70
CA VAL A 239 -1.24 -11.77 -15.45
C VAL A 239 -0.21 -12.87 -15.22
N VAL A 240 1.01 -12.46 -14.95
CA VAL A 240 2.12 -13.33 -14.53
C VAL A 240 2.48 -12.95 -13.10
N GLU A 241 2.12 -13.80 -12.13
CA GLU A 241 2.52 -13.61 -10.74
C GLU A 241 3.83 -14.34 -10.45
N LEU A 242 4.82 -13.61 -9.99
CA LEU A 242 6.12 -14.14 -9.59
C LEU A 242 6.29 -14.05 -8.08
N GLY A 243 6.43 -15.21 -7.44
CA GLY A 243 6.56 -15.32 -5.98
C GLY A 243 7.95 -14.90 -5.50
N ALA A 244 8.02 -13.90 -4.62
CA ALA A 244 9.22 -13.54 -3.87
C ALA A 244 9.04 -13.92 -2.40
N LYS A 245 10.07 -14.51 -1.77
CA LYS A 245 10.08 -14.84 -0.34
C LYS A 245 10.67 -13.66 0.43
N VAL A 246 9.94 -13.17 1.40
CA VAL A 246 10.36 -12.06 2.28
C VAL A 246 10.44 -12.58 3.70
N GLU A 247 11.63 -12.54 4.28
CA GLU A 247 11.90 -12.90 5.67
C GLU A 247 11.68 -11.69 6.58
N ILE A 248 10.88 -11.86 7.62
CA ILE A 248 10.58 -10.80 8.60
C ILE A 248 10.81 -11.28 10.01
#